data_40e798c3632e354d0bdf2ffcc3029ba0
#
_entry.id   40e798c3632e354d0bdf2ffcc3029ba0
#
_cell.length_a   1.000
_cell.length_b   1.000
_cell.length_c   1.000
_cell.angle_alpha   90.00
_cell.angle_beta   90.00
_cell.angle_gamma   90.00
#
_symmetry.space_group_name_H-M   'P 1'
#
loop_
_entity.id
_entity.type
_entity.pdbx_description
1 polymer ?
#
loop_
_entity_poly.entity_id
_entity_poly.type
_entity_poly.pdbx_seq_one_letter_code
_entity_poly.pdbx_strand_id
1 'polypeptide(L)' 'MMNVKNEIQYILVTRTLEDMAQAGFLTAEELNAAKRLAVEKYRPSAVWE' A
#
# COMPACT_ATOMS: atom_id res chain seq x y z
N MET A 1 1.93 -17.51 8.97
CA MET A 1 0.49 -17.39 9.06
C MET A 1 0.06 -15.94 8.76
N MET A 2 -1.00 -15.80 7.99
CA MET A 2 -1.49 -14.47 7.64
C MET A 2 -2.08 -13.74 8.84
N ASN A 3 -1.72 -12.48 9.00
CA ASN A 3 -2.31 -11.62 10.00
C ASN A 3 -3.41 -10.79 9.30
N VAL A 4 -4.66 -11.10 9.59
CA VAL A 4 -5.79 -10.44 8.95
C VAL A 4 -5.77 -8.94 9.17
N LYS A 5 -5.37 -8.52 10.35
CA LYS A 5 -5.31 -7.10 10.69
C LYS A 5 -4.28 -6.38 9.82
N ASN A 6 -3.10 -6.98 9.64
CA ASN A 6 -2.08 -6.39 8.78
C ASN A 6 -2.54 -6.36 7.32
N GLU A 7 -3.25 -7.40 6.90
CA GLU A 7 -3.76 -7.49 5.55
C GLU A 7 -4.73 -6.36 5.25
N ILE A 8 -5.65 -6.11 6.16
CA ILE A 8 -6.62 -5.04 6.01
C ILE A 8 -5.94 -3.69 6.02
N GLN A 9 -4.98 -3.47 6.93
CA GLN A 9 -4.24 -2.23 6.98
C GLN A 9 -3.45 -1.98 5.70
N TYR A 10 -2.84 -3.04 5.16
CA TYR A 10 -2.12 -2.92 3.91
C TYR A 10 -3.04 -2.48 2.77
N ILE A 11 -4.21 -3.08 2.67
CA ILE A 11 -5.18 -2.72 1.63
C ILE A 11 -5.62 -1.28 1.78
N LEU A 12 -5.93 -0.86 3.01
CA LEU A 12 -6.36 0.52 3.27
C LEU A 12 -5.28 1.53 2.93
N VAL A 13 -4.04 1.26 3.31
CA VAL A 13 -2.93 2.15 3.01
C VAL A 13 -2.71 2.25 1.50
N THR A 14 -2.72 1.12 0.82
CA THR A 14 -2.54 1.08 -0.63
C THR A 14 -3.64 1.88 -1.33
N ARG A 15 -4.87 1.69 -0.91
CA ARG A 15 -6.01 2.39 -1.49
C ARG A 15 -5.92 3.91 -1.26
N THR A 16 -5.54 4.31 -0.05
CA THR A 16 -5.35 5.72 0.26
C THR A 16 -4.27 6.33 -0.62
N LEU A 17 -3.17 5.62 -0.81
CA LEU A 17 -2.08 6.08 -1.67
C LEU A 17 -2.55 6.28 -3.10
N GLU A 18 -3.34 5.35 -3.62
CA GLU A 18 -3.87 5.46 -4.97
C GLU A 18 -4.81 6.64 -5.10
N ASP A 19 -5.66 6.86 -4.10
CA ASP A 19 -6.55 8.01 -4.09
C ASP A 19 -5.77 9.32 -4.10
N MET A 20 -4.70 9.39 -3.31
CA MET A 20 -3.85 10.57 -3.27
C MET A 20 -3.16 10.82 -4.61
N ALA A 21 -2.73 9.76 -5.27
CA ALA A 21 -2.12 9.88 -6.58
C ALA A 21 -3.12 10.42 -7.61
N GLN A 22 -4.36 9.93 -7.57
CA GLN A 22 -5.41 10.41 -8.46
C GLN A 22 -5.76 11.87 -8.21
N ALA A 23 -5.68 12.29 -6.95
CA ALA A 23 -5.93 13.68 -6.59
C ALA A 23 -4.76 14.61 -6.91
N GLY A 24 -3.65 14.07 -7.36
CA GLY A 24 -2.48 14.87 -7.74
C GLY A 24 -1.51 15.14 -6.61
N PHE A 25 -1.67 14.50 -5.47
CA PHE A 25 -0.75 14.68 -4.34
C PHE A 25 0.51 13.84 -4.44
N LEU A 26 0.48 12.79 -5.26
CA LEU A 26 1.62 11.90 -5.45
C LEU A 26 1.90 11.68 -6.92
N THR A 27 3.18 11.60 -7.26
CA THR A 27 3.58 11.16 -8.60
C THR A 27 3.57 9.64 -8.67
N ALA A 28 3.67 9.08 -9.88
CA ALA A 28 3.74 7.64 -10.05
C ALA A 28 4.93 7.03 -9.31
N GLU A 29 6.06 7.72 -9.33
CA GLU A 29 7.27 7.26 -8.62
C GLU A 29 7.06 7.25 -7.12
N GLU A 30 6.46 8.32 -6.60
CA GLU A 30 6.17 8.40 -5.17
C GLU A 30 5.17 7.33 -4.75
N LEU A 31 4.16 7.09 -5.57
CA LEU A 31 3.18 6.05 -5.29
C LEU A 31 3.84 4.67 -5.22
N ASN A 32 4.71 4.36 -6.19
CA ASN A 32 5.40 3.08 -6.21
C ASN A 32 6.32 2.92 -4.99
N ALA A 33 7.04 3.96 -4.62
CA ALA A 33 7.91 3.92 -3.45
C ALA A 33 7.09 3.71 -2.17
N ALA A 34 5.96 4.40 -2.04
CA ALA A 34 5.11 4.26 -0.87
C ALA A 34 4.50 2.87 -0.77
N LYS A 35 4.08 2.30 -1.91
CA LYS A 35 3.55 0.93 -1.93
C LYS A 35 4.61 -0.08 -1.50
N ARG A 36 5.84 0.11 -1.96
CA ARG A 36 6.95 -0.76 -1.59
C ARG A 36 7.21 -0.71 -0.09
N LEU A 37 7.20 0.49 0.48
CA LEU A 37 7.35 0.65 1.93
C LEU A 37 6.21 -0.01 2.69
N ALA A 38 4.99 0.07 2.17
CA ALA A 38 3.85 -0.57 2.81
C ALA A 38 4.01 -2.09 2.82
N VAL A 39 4.50 -2.67 1.73
CA VAL A 39 4.77 -4.11 1.67
C VAL A 39 5.80 -4.51 2.72
N GLU A 40 6.87 -3.74 2.84
CA GLU A 40 7.90 -4.03 3.82
C GLU A 40 7.38 -3.91 5.26
N LYS A 41 6.56 -2.92 5.50
CA LYS A 41 6.06 -2.64 6.86
C LYS A 41 5.04 -3.68 7.31
N TYR A 42 4.08 -4.00 6.45
CA TYR A 42 2.98 -4.88 6.83
C TYR A 42 3.22 -6.33 6.46
N ARG A 43 4.05 -6.58 5.48
CA ARG A 43 4.40 -7.93 5.01
C ARG A 43 3.18 -8.83 4.89
N PRO A 44 2.20 -8.45 4.05
CA PRO A 44 1.03 -9.30 3.88
C PRO A 44 1.43 -10.67 3.32
N SER A 45 0.66 -11.69 3.65
CA SER A 45 0.94 -13.05 3.18
C SER A 45 0.82 -13.15 1.66
N ALA A 46 0.03 -12.28 1.05
CA ALA A 46 -0.08 -12.19 -0.40
C ALA A 46 0.18 -10.75 -0.80
N VAL A 47 1.15 -10.55 -1.69
CA VAL A 47 1.46 -9.21 -2.21
C VAL A 47 0.58 -8.97 -3.42
N TRP A 48 -0.22 -7.92 -3.36
CA TRP A 48 -1.14 -7.57 -4.44
C TRP A 48 -0.40 -6.74 -5.48
N GLU A 49 -0.07 -7.35 -6.58
CA GLU A 49 0.64 -6.67 -7.66
C GLU A 49 -0.21 -6.53 -8.89
#